data_cbc9e74cfac517b3e6aca1242bce13b1
#
_entry.id   cbc9e74cfac517b3e6aca1242bce13b1
#
_cell.length_a   1.000
_cell.length_b   1.000
_cell.length_c   1.000
_cell.angle_alpha   90.00
_cell.angle_beta   90.00
_cell.angle_gamma   90.00
#
_symmetry.space_group_name_H-M   'P 1'
#
loop_
_entity.id
_entity.type
_entity.pdbx_description
1 polymer ?
#
loop_
_entity_poly.entity_id
_entity_poly.type
_entity_poly.pdbx_seq_one_letter_code
_entity_poly.pdbx_strand_id
1 'polypeptide(L)'
;MRTVFDVVAPLRIGVIADTHGILDDRILEVLRGCDAVAHAGDVGADEVVDALNSLDIPVWMVGGNNDLPSKWRGHWPRLASVVEVEL
;
A
#
# COMPACT_ATOMS: atom_id res chain seq x y z
N MET A 1 -2.43 13.07 -0.86
CA MET A 1 -1.80 12.73 -2.16
C MET A 1 -2.88 12.38 -3.17
N ARG A 2 -2.67 12.77 -4.38
CA ARG A 2 -3.62 12.50 -5.47
C ARG A 2 -2.88 11.93 -6.68
N THR A 3 -3.40 10.85 -7.26
CA THR A 3 -2.84 10.22 -8.46
C THR A 3 -3.90 10.17 -9.55
N VAL A 4 -3.53 10.48 -10.78
CA VAL A 4 -4.41 10.47 -11.95
C VAL A 4 -3.87 9.46 -12.96
N PHE A 5 -4.75 8.60 -13.49
CA PHE A 5 -4.44 7.65 -14.55
C PHE A 5 -5.19 8.00 -15.83
N ASP A 6 -4.49 7.94 -16.96
CA ASP A 6 -5.11 7.89 -18.29
C ASP A 6 -5.44 6.42 -18.62
N VAL A 7 -6.70 6.05 -18.49
CA VAL A 7 -7.12 4.66 -18.65
C VAL A 7 -7.72 4.44 -20.04
N VAL A 8 -7.06 3.59 -20.83
CA VAL A 8 -7.52 3.17 -22.15
C VAL A 8 -7.92 1.69 -22.20
N ALA A 9 -7.73 0.97 -21.10
CA ALA A 9 -8.02 -0.45 -20.93
C ALA A 9 -8.45 -0.68 -19.48
N PRO A 10 -9.05 -1.85 -19.16
CA PRO A 10 -9.37 -2.18 -17.76
C PRO A 10 -8.16 -2.08 -16.86
N LEU A 11 -8.35 -1.42 -15.73
CA LEU A 11 -7.31 -1.20 -14.72
C LEU A 11 -7.50 -2.20 -13.57
N ARG A 12 -6.41 -2.87 -13.18
CA ARG A 12 -6.40 -3.81 -12.06
C ARG A 12 -5.77 -3.15 -10.85
N ILE A 13 -6.56 -2.94 -9.82
CA ILE A 13 -6.06 -2.38 -8.56
C ILE A 13 -6.19 -3.44 -7.47
N GLY A 14 -5.05 -3.80 -6.86
CA GLY A 14 -5.04 -4.67 -5.70
C GLY A 14 -5.33 -3.85 -4.44
N VAL A 15 -6.34 -4.24 -3.67
CA VAL A 15 -6.67 -3.57 -2.40
C VAL A 15 -6.37 -4.52 -1.26
N ILE A 16 -5.52 -4.08 -0.35
CA ILE A 16 -5.15 -4.83 0.85
C ILE A 16 -5.28 -3.94 2.09
N ALA A 17 -5.36 -4.57 3.25
CA ALA A 17 -5.43 -3.88 4.53
C ALA A 17 -4.96 -4.79 5.66
N ASP A 18 -4.70 -4.21 6.83
CA ASP A 18 -4.46 -4.95 8.07
C ASP A 18 -3.30 -5.96 7.99
N THR A 19 -2.22 -5.59 7.31
CA THR A 19 -1.04 -6.46 7.23
C THR A 19 -0.28 -6.55 8.55
N HIS A 20 -0.38 -5.53 9.40
CA HIS A 20 0.24 -5.52 10.74
C HIS A 20 1.71 -5.92 10.74
N GLY A 21 2.44 -5.46 9.73
CA GLY A 21 3.89 -5.69 9.63
C GLY A 21 4.29 -6.97 8.92
N ILE A 22 3.34 -7.75 8.42
CA ILE A 22 3.61 -9.00 7.72
C ILE A 22 2.88 -9.00 6.37
N LEU A 23 3.63 -9.22 5.30
CA LEU A 23 3.06 -9.39 3.96
C LEU A 23 3.48 -10.74 3.41
N ASP A 24 2.50 -11.63 3.23
CA ASP A 24 2.69 -12.97 2.71
C ASP A 24 3.17 -12.94 1.25
N ASP A 25 4.16 -13.76 0.90
CA ASP A 25 4.72 -13.82 -0.45
C ASP A 25 3.66 -14.19 -1.50
N ARG A 26 2.64 -14.95 -1.14
CA ARG A 26 1.55 -15.30 -2.05
C ARG A 26 0.69 -14.10 -2.41
N ILE A 27 0.53 -13.17 -1.47
CA ILE A 27 -0.16 -11.90 -1.71
C ILE A 27 0.67 -11.03 -2.65
N LEU A 28 1.97 -10.91 -2.40
CA LEU A 28 2.88 -10.18 -3.30
C LEU A 28 2.81 -10.72 -4.72
N GLU A 29 2.77 -12.04 -4.88
CA GLU A 29 2.71 -12.67 -6.21
C GLU A 29 1.43 -12.28 -6.96
N VAL A 30 0.29 -12.23 -6.27
CA VAL A 30 -0.97 -11.77 -6.85
C VAL A 30 -0.88 -10.28 -7.22
N LEU A 31 -0.29 -9.46 -6.36
CA LEU A 31 -0.17 -8.02 -6.59
C LEU A 31 0.73 -7.67 -7.79
N ARG A 32 1.69 -8.52 -8.13
CA ARG A 32 2.54 -8.32 -9.31
C ARG A 32 1.76 -8.24 -10.61
N GLY A 33 0.58 -8.85 -10.67
CA GLY A 33 -0.30 -8.77 -11.83
C GLY A 33 -1.20 -7.55 -11.86
N CYS A 34 -1.11 -6.67 -10.86
CA CYS A 34 -1.92 -5.47 -10.76
C CYS A 34 -1.22 -4.25 -11.38
N ASP A 35 -2.03 -3.26 -11.80
CA ASP A 35 -1.51 -2.00 -12.32
C ASP A 35 -1.17 -1.02 -11.21
N ALA A 36 -1.78 -1.18 -10.04
CA ALA A 36 -1.53 -0.39 -8.85
C ALA A 36 -1.98 -1.16 -7.59
N VAL A 37 -1.54 -0.70 -6.43
CA VAL A 37 -1.92 -1.28 -5.14
C VAL A 37 -2.38 -0.17 -4.20
N ALA A 38 -3.46 -0.42 -3.49
CA ALA A 38 -3.93 0.45 -2.41
C ALA A 38 -3.89 -0.33 -1.08
N HIS A 39 -3.21 0.22 -0.09
CA HIS A 39 -3.20 -0.31 1.28
C HIS A 39 -4.08 0.58 2.16
N ALA A 40 -5.14 -0.01 2.70
CA ALA A 40 -6.20 0.72 3.41
C ALA A 40 -5.92 0.95 4.91
N GLY A 41 -4.70 0.71 5.36
CA GLY A 41 -4.29 1.00 6.73
C GLY A 41 -3.86 -0.22 7.53
N ASP A 42 -3.30 0.05 8.71
CA ASP A 42 -2.68 -0.95 9.59
C ASP A 42 -1.56 -1.71 8.87
N VAL A 43 -0.66 -0.94 8.28
CA VAL A 43 0.51 -1.42 7.54
C VAL A 43 1.52 -2.10 8.47
N GLY A 44 1.95 -1.42 9.51
CA GLY A 44 2.60 -1.97 10.68
C GLY A 44 4.14 -1.99 10.68
N ALA A 45 4.83 -2.01 9.56
CA ALA A 45 6.28 -2.06 9.51
C ALA A 45 6.86 -1.63 8.16
N ASP A 46 8.14 -1.22 8.17
CA ASP A 46 8.90 -0.86 6.97
C ASP A 46 8.96 -2.01 5.96
N GLU A 47 9.02 -3.25 6.44
CA GLU A 47 9.10 -4.43 5.58
C GLU A 47 7.93 -4.53 4.61
N VAL A 48 6.72 -4.15 5.05
CA VAL A 48 5.54 -4.12 4.19
C VAL A 48 5.67 -3.01 3.16
N VAL A 49 6.08 -1.82 3.58
CA VAL A 49 6.28 -0.68 2.67
C VAL A 49 7.32 -1.02 1.61
N ASP A 50 8.45 -1.57 2.02
CA ASP A 50 9.54 -1.93 1.11
C ASP A 50 9.12 -3.02 0.13
N ALA A 51 8.40 -4.03 0.61
CA ALA A 51 7.91 -5.12 -0.23
C ALA A 51 6.94 -4.59 -1.31
N LEU A 52 6.01 -3.70 -0.94
CA LEU A 52 5.09 -3.12 -1.90
C LEU A 52 5.81 -2.21 -2.90
N ASN A 53 6.75 -1.39 -2.44
CA ASN A 53 7.53 -0.53 -3.33
C ASN A 53 8.43 -1.32 -4.29
N SER A 54 8.81 -2.53 -3.93
CA SER A 54 9.60 -3.42 -4.81
C SER A 54 8.83 -3.90 -6.03
N LEU A 55 7.51 -3.76 -6.05
CA LEU A 55 6.66 -4.15 -7.19
C LEU A 55 6.81 -3.23 -8.40
N ASP A 56 7.39 -2.05 -8.22
CA ASP A 56 7.63 -1.05 -9.29
C ASP A 56 6.34 -0.61 -9.99
N ILE A 57 5.26 -0.52 -9.24
CA ILE A 57 3.97 0.00 -9.66
C ILE A 57 3.48 1.03 -8.64
N PRO A 58 2.55 1.91 -9.00
CA PRO A 58 2.00 2.86 -8.03
C PRO A 58 1.42 2.16 -6.81
N VAL A 59 1.80 2.64 -5.63
CA VAL A 59 1.30 2.13 -4.35
C VAL A 59 0.79 3.31 -3.54
N TRP A 60 -0.46 3.20 -3.10
CA TRP A 60 -1.08 4.19 -2.22
C TRP A 60 -1.30 3.56 -0.85
N MET A 61 -0.92 4.28 0.20
CA MET A 61 -1.09 3.81 1.57
C MET A 61 -1.70 4.92 2.42
N VAL A 62 -2.61 4.51 3.29
CA VAL A 62 -3.11 5.38 4.36
C VAL A 62 -2.74 4.77 5.71
N GLY A 63 -2.65 5.62 6.74
CA GLY A 63 -2.39 5.17 8.10
C GLY A 63 -3.65 4.65 8.76
N GLY A 64 -3.56 3.50 9.40
CA GLY A 64 -4.63 2.95 10.23
C GLY A 64 -4.42 3.27 11.72
N ASN A 65 -5.33 2.81 12.56
CA ASN A 65 -5.30 3.07 14.00
C ASN A 65 -4.04 2.54 14.68
N ASN A 66 -3.41 1.51 14.12
CA ASN A 66 -2.20 0.89 14.67
C ASN A 66 -0.91 1.39 14.01
N ASP A 67 -0.99 2.30 13.03
CA ASP A 67 0.19 2.88 12.38
C ASP A 67 0.69 4.09 13.15
N LEU A 68 1.14 3.84 14.38
CA LEU A 68 1.66 4.82 15.32
C LEU A 68 3.15 4.60 15.55
N PRO A 69 3.92 5.65 15.88
CA PRO A 69 5.36 5.50 16.14
C PRO A 69 5.68 4.42 17.15
N SER A 70 4.85 4.29 18.19
CA SER A 70 5.05 3.32 19.27
C SER A 70 4.78 1.86 18.87
N LYS A 71 4.06 1.64 17.79
CA LYS A 71 3.64 0.31 17.30
C LYS A 71 4.31 -0.10 16.00
N TRP A 72 4.97 0.84 15.33
CA TRP A 72 5.63 0.59 14.05
C TRP A 72 6.97 -0.10 14.26
N ARG A 73 7.26 -1.08 13.42
CA ARG A 73 8.59 -1.71 13.38
C ARG A 73 9.40 -1.09 12.26
N GLY A 74 10.43 -0.34 12.62
CA GLY A 74 11.30 0.38 11.70
C GLY A 74 11.14 1.89 11.84
N HIS A 75 11.33 2.59 10.73
CA HIS A 75 11.20 4.05 10.65
C HIS A 75 9.78 4.45 10.30
N TRP A 76 9.04 4.97 11.27
CA TRP A 76 7.65 5.38 11.08
C TRP A 76 7.52 6.44 9.98
N PRO A 77 6.82 6.13 8.87
CA PRO A 77 6.79 6.98 7.69
C PRO A 77 5.78 8.14 7.76
N ARG A 78 4.97 8.23 8.79
CA ARG A 78 3.88 9.19 8.93
C ARG A 78 2.95 9.16 7.71
N LEU A 79 2.21 8.07 7.59
CA LEU A 79 1.30 7.85 6.46
C LEU A 79 0.15 8.87 6.45
N ALA A 80 -0.28 9.23 5.24
CA ALA A 80 -1.44 10.09 5.04
C ALA A 80 -2.71 9.43 5.60
N SER A 81 -3.66 10.24 6.06
CA SER A 81 -4.98 9.74 6.49
C SER A 81 -5.90 9.47 5.29
N VAL A 82 -5.71 10.20 4.20
CA VAL A 82 -6.53 10.10 2.98
C VAL A 82 -5.63 10.19 1.76
N VAL A 83 -5.88 9.35 0.78
CA VAL A 83 -5.26 9.40 -0.55
C VAL A 83 -6.38 9.42 -1.57
N GLU A 84 -6.36 10.41 -2.47
CA GLU A 84 -7.31 10.49 -3.57
C GLU A 84 -6.67 9.96 -4.85
N VAL A 85 -7.41 9.13 -5.58
CA VAL A 85 -7.00 8.59 -6.87
C VAL A 85 -8.08 8.90 -7.89
N GLU A 86 -7.67 9.51 -9.00
CA GLU A 86 -8.58 9.84 -10.10
C GLU A 86 -8.24 8.96 -11.31
N LEU A 87 -9.23 8.22 -11.75
CA LEU A 87 -9.10 7.25 -12.84
C LEU A 87 -9.73 7.75 -14.13
#